data_e77d05103f9788716bb4538e821f1d62
#
_entry.id   e77d05103f9788716bb4538e821f1d62
#
_cell.length_a   1.000
_cell.length_b   1.000
_cell.length_c   1.000
_cell.angle_alpha   90.00
_cell.angle_beta   90.00
_cell.angle_gamma   90.00
#
_symmetry.space_group_name_H-M   'P 1'
#
loop_
_entity.id
_entity.type
_entity.pdbx_description
1 polymer ?
#
loop_
_entity_poly.entity_id
_entity_poly.type
_entity_poly.pdbx_seq_one_letter_code
_entity_poly.pdbx_strand_id
1 'polypeptide(L)'
;MYKKIIILMIVGGVMWAFFSPRPISWVIKQLFKGGVATSSPNEAQVFAKVQTINDQSYGKSQAKQYYDVVMPIKTSQSMPCIVWVHGGAYVGGDKEDVTAYAKHLASFGYMVISMNYSLAPKAQYPTPLFELDDLLTELKENRHDLPIDFNQLILAGDSAGAQIVSEYMRYVISDNFFGQTPSITKQQIKSLLLFCGPYDIEPFVTTSTGVFRWLVHRLMAAYFGPARSVNETVYQDVSLLQQDVSEFPPCFITDGNDQSFEEQAKRLVTRLEQVKVPVTGVFYPRTTAILPHEYQFMLDKPEARQTLEELQAFLNDHTLR
;
A
#
# COMPACT_ATOMS: atom_id res chain seq x y z
N MET A 1 49.10 11.51 -13.47
CA MET A 1 48.57 10.51 -12.51
C MET A 1 47.16 10.88 -12.02
N TYR A 2 46.92 12.06 -11.50
CA TYR A 2 45.61 12.50 -10.97
C TYR A 2 44.44 12.45 -11.98
N LYS A 3 44.63 12.87 -13.25
CA LYS A 3 43.58 12.81 -14.30
C LYS A 3 43.08 11.38 -14.54
N LYS A 4 43.99 10.37 -14.52
CA LYS A 4 43.57 8.96 -14.72
C LYS A 4 42.78 8.44 -13.52
N ILE A 5 43.15 8.86 -12.28
CA ILE A 5 42.43 8.49 -11.05
C ILE A 5 41.03 9.10 -11.05
N ILE A 6 40.90 10.38 -11.47
CA ILE A 6 39.61 11.06 -11.57
C ILE A 6 38.70 10.35 -12.60
N ILE A 7 39.23 9.99 -13.78
CA ILE A 7 38.49 9.26 -14.82
C ILE A 7 38.04 7.90 -14.28
N LEU A 8 38.91 7.15 -13.60
CA LEU A 8 38.53 5.87 -13.00
C LEU A 8 37.43 6.01 -11.93
N MET A 9 37.52 7.05 -11.09
CA MET A 9 36.46 7.33 -10.10
C MET A 9 35.12 7.70 -10.79
N ILE A 10 35.15 8.51 -11.84
CA ILE A 10 33.94 8.85 -12.61
C ILE A 10 33.35 7.61 -13.27
N VAL A 11 34.17 6.82 -13.96
CA VAL A 11 33.74 5.56 -14.60
C VAL A 11 33.20 4.59 -13.56
N GLY A 12 33.89 4.41 -12.44
CA GLY A 12 33.43 3.58 -11.33
C GLY A 12 32.11 4.08 -10.73
N GLY A 13 31.95 5.38 -10.57
CA GLY A 13 30.71 6.01 -10.11
C GLY A 13 29.54 5.81 -11.07
N VAL A 14 29.78 6.00 -12.38
CA VAL A 14 28.78 5.75 -13.42
C VAL A 14 28.39 4.27 -13.47
N MET A 15 29.37 3.36 -13.44
CA MET A 15 29.14 1.92 -13.39
C MET A 15 28.34 1.54 -12.16
N TRP A 16 28.72 2.04 -10.98
CA TRP A 16 27.96 1.81 -9.76
C TRP A 16 26.53 2.34 -9.84
N ALA A 17 26.33 3.56 -10.37
CA ALA A 17 25.01 4.15 -10.56
C ALA A 17 24.14 3.34 -11.54
N PHE A 18 24.77 2.73 -12.56
CA PHE A 18 24.08 1.92 -13.55
C PHE A 18 23.67 0.53 -13.02
N PHE A 19 24.53 -0.11 -12.23
CA PHE A 19 24.31 -1.48 -11.74
C PHE A 19 23.67 -1.55 -10.35
N SER A 20 23.85 -0.51 -9.50
CA SER A 20 23.24 -0.47 -8.18
C SER A 20 21.79 0.01 -8.23
N PRO A 21 20.87 -0.59 -7.46
CA PRO A 21 19.50 -0.06 -7.33
C PRO A 21 19.41 1.22 -6.49
N ARG A 22 20.46 1.55 -5.69
CA ARG A 22 20.43 2.67 -4.72
C ARG A 22 20.20 4.05 -5.35
N PRO A 23 20.91 4.46 -6.42
CA PRO A 23 20.69 5.78 -7.00
C PRO A 23 19.30 5.99 -7.53
N ILE A 24 18.75 4.98 -8.24
CA ILE A 24 17.39 5.08 -8.80
C ILE A 24 16.34 5.07 -7.68
N SER A 25 16.53 4.26 -6.65
CA SER A 25 15.65 4.26 -5.47
C SER A 25 15.64 5.64 -4.79
N TRP A 26 16.79 6.30 -4.72
CA TRP A 26 16.86 7.66 -4.18
C TRP A 26 16.10 8.68 -5.07
N VAL A 27 16.26 8.60 -6.38
CA VAL A 27 15.53 9.48 -7.33
C VAL A 27 14.03 9.27 -7.21
N ILE A 28 13.56 8.01 -7.26
CA ILE A 28 12.15 7.66 -7.12
C ILE A 28 11.60 8.18 -5.79
N LYS A 29 12.34 7.97 -4.70
CA LYS A 29 11.96 8.50 -3.38
C LYS A 29 11.77 10.02 -3.38
N GLN A 30 12.60 10.79 -4.10
CA GLN A 30 12.42 12.24 -4.20
C GLN A 30 11.20 12.63 -5.03
N LEU A 31 10.85 11.84 -6.05
CA LEU A 31 9.67 12.08 -6.91
C LEU A 31 8.35 11.82 -6.15
N PHE A 32 8.33 10.83 -5.25
CA PHE A 32 7.15 10.51 -4.44
C PHE A 32 7.05 11.30 -3.13
N LYS A 33 7.98 12.23 -2.89
CA LYS A 33 7.95 13.01 -1.65
C LYS A 33 6.82 14.04 -1.67
N GLY A 34 5.91 13.96 -0.70
CA GLY A 34 4.79 14.89 -0.49
C GLY A 34 3.45 14.40 -1.06
N GLY A 35 3.41 13.16 -1.59
CA GLY A 35 2.16 12.55 -2.05
C GLY A 35 1.47 13.29 -3.20
N VAL A 36 0.25 12.88 -3.52
CA VAL A 36 -0.60 13.47 -4.57
C VAL A 36 -1.92 14.05 -4.00
N ALA A 37 -2.07 14.04 -2.68
CA ALA A 37 -3.30 14.46 -2.02
C ALA A 37 -3.61 15.94 -2.27
N THR A 38 -4.89 16.22 -2.54
CA THR A 38 -5.43 17.58 -2.66
C THR A 38 -6.58 17.79 -1.68
N SER A 39 -6.81 19.05 -1.29
CA SER A 39 -7.83 19.37 -0.31
C SER A 39 -9.24 19.19 -0.84
N SER A 40 -10.12 18.61 -0.03
CA SER A 40 -11.55 18.57 -0.31
C SER A 40 -12.24 19.89 0.01
N PRO A 41 -13.37 20.21 -0.65
CA PRO A 41 -14.11 21.45 -0.37
C PRO A 41 -14.59 21.62 1.08
N ASN A 42 -14.77 20.50 1.81
CA ASN A 42 -15.24 20.48 3.21
C ASN A 42 -14.16 20.06 4.22
N GLU A 43 -12.89 20.09 3.82
CA GLU A 43 -11.75 19.60 4.60
C GLU A 43 -11.72 20.15 6.04
N ALA A 44 -11.86 21.47 6.22
CA ALA A 44 -11.84 22.09 7.54
C ALA A 44 -12.94 21.54 8.47
N GLN A 45 -14.14 21.28 7.92
CA GLN A 45 -15.27 20.73 8.69
C GLN A 45 -15.04 19.27 9.06
N VAL A 46 -14.42 18.48 8.18
CA VAL A 46 -14.05 17.08 8.41
C VAL A 46 -12.97 17.01 9.47
N PHE A 47 -11.90 17.80 9.32
CA PHE A 47 -10.74 17.75 10.21
C PHE A 47 -11.05 18.25 11.62
N ALA A 48 -12.04 19.12 11.79
CA ALA A 48 -12.53 19.54 13.10
C ALA A 48 -13.22 18.41 13.91
N LYS A 49 -13.55 17.27 13.29
CA LYS A 49 -14.22 16.13 13.95
C LYS A 49 -13.26 15.01 14.39
N VAL A 50 -12.00 15.11 14.00
CA VAL A 50 -11.01 14.05 14.19
C VAL A 50 -9.78 14.56 14.92
N GLN A 51 -9.08 13.64 15.56
CA GLN A 51 -7.80 13.89 16.23
C GLN A 51 -6.74 12.95 15.68
N THR A 52 -5.47 13.36 15.81
CA THR A 52 -4.33 12.58 15.32
C THR A 52 -3.31 12.41 16.44
N ILE A 53 -2.77 11.19 16.60
CA ILE A 53 -1.63 10.87 17.45
C ILE A 53 -0.50 10.44 16.51
N ASN A 54 0.55 11.24 16.43
CA ASN A 54 1.63 11.04 15.47
C ASN A 54 2.79 10.24 16.08
N ASP A 55 3.60 9.65 15.20
CA ASP A 55 4.93 9.11 15.47
C ASP A 55 4.98 8.07 16.62
N GLN A 56 3.98 7.21 16.67
CA GLN A 56 3.99 6.06 17.57
C GLN A 56 4.93 4.99 17.03
N SER A 57 5.75 4.39 17.88
CA SER A 57 6.67 3.32 17.46
C SER A 57 6.03 1.95 17.61
N TYR A 58 6.29 1.03 16.66
CA TYR A 58 5.83 -0.37 16.75
C TYR A 58 6.97 -1.39 16.66
N GLY A 59 8.19 -0.96 16.42
CA GLY A 59 9.34 -1.86 16.26
C GLY A 59 10.43 -1.64 17.29
N LYS A 60 11.23 -2.69 17.53
CA LYS A 60 12.44 -2.65 18.34
C LYS A 60 13.65 -2.08 17.59
N SER A 61 13.54 -1.98 16.27
CA SER A 61 14.57 -1.42 15.39
C SER A 61 14.42 0.10 15.32
N GLN A 62 15.54 0.84 15.41
CA GLN A 62 15.55 2.31 15.30
C GLN A 62 15.26 2.82 13.87
N ALA A 63 14.92 1.96 12.93
CA ALA A 63 14.68 2.30 11.53
C ALA A 63 13.18 2.45 11.26
N LYS A 64 12.68 3.70 11.29
CA LYS A 64 11.41 4.14 10.68
C LYS A 64 10.15 3.28 10.90
N GLN A 65 10.09 2.48 11.95
CA GLN A 65 8.92 1.69 12.34
C GLN A 65 7.98 2.56 13.19
N TYR A 66 7.35 3.55 12.53
CA TYR A 66 6.42 4.49 13.13
C TYR A 66 5.05 4.39 12.46
N TYR A 67 4.02 4.74 13.21
CA TYR A 67 2.66 4.86 12.72
C TYR A 67 1.98 6.10 13.29
N ASP A 68 0.97 6.58 12.59
CA ASP A 68 0.06 7.61 13.06
C ASP A 68 -1.33 7.01 13.28
N VAL A 69 -2.04 7.53 14.26
CA VAL A 69 -3.43 7.16 14.56
C VAL A 69 -4.31 8.36 14.28
N VAL A 70 -5.31 8.19 13.42
CA VAL A 70 -6.36 9.18 13.17
C VAL A 70 -7.69 8.59 13.61
N MET A 71 -8.43 9.29 14.48
CA MET A 71 -9.70 8.79 15.01
C MET A 71 -10.67 9.94 15.29
N PRO A 72 -11.98 9.68 15.40
CA PRO A 72 -12.94 10.69 15.82
C PRO A 72 -12.58 11.27 17.19
N ILE A 73 -12.88 12.56 17.43
CA ILE A 73 -12.71 13.17 18.76
C ILE A 73 -13.66 12.50 19.78
N LYS A 74 -14.87 12.12 19.33
CA LYS A 74 -15.82 11.36 20.13
C LYS A 74 -15.67 9.89 19.77
N THR A 75 -15.00 9.13 20.62
CA THR A 75 -14.76 7.70 20.42
C THR A 75 -15.80 6.85 21.15
N SER A 76 -16.15 5.70 20.56
CA SER A 76 -16.85 4.60 21.22
C SER A 76 -15.85 3.77 22.05
N GLN A 77 -16.36 2.84 22.86
CA GLN A 77 -15.51 1.92 23.63
C GLN A 77 -14.74 0.93 22.74
N SER A 78 -15.24 0.66 21.53
CA SER A 78 -14.62 -0.23 20.55
C SER A 78 -14.94 0.27 19.15
N MET A 79 -13.96 0.30 18.25
CA MET A 79 -14.06 0.87 16.92
C MET A 79 -13.45 -0.05 15.86
N PRO A 80 -14.06 -0.16 14.66
CA PRO A 80 -13.40 -0.78 13.53
C PRO A 80 -12.15 0.00 13.18
N CYS A 81 -11.08 -0.75 12.83
CA CYS A 81 -9.76 -0.18 12.59
C CYS A 81 -9.28 -0.46 11.17
N ILE A 82 -8.96 0.60 10.45
CA ILE A 82 -8.30 0.55 9.13
C ILE A 82 -6.80 0.68 9.35
N VAL A 83 -6.03 -0.34 8.97
CA VAL A 83 -4.57 -0.29 8.94
C VAL A 83 -4.13 -0.04 7.51
N TRP A 84 -3.48 1.10 7.29
CA TRP A 84 -3.09 1.59 5.96
C TRP A 84 -1.58 1.46 5.74
N VAL A 85 -1.20 0.80 4.64
CA VAL A 85 0.16 0.69 4.14
C VAL A 85 0.30 1.61 2.94
N HIS A 86 1.19 2.62 3.04
CA HIS A 86 1.36 3.63 1.99
C HIS A 86 2.06 3.10 0.74
N GLY A 87 1.86 3.77 -0.40
CA GLY A 87 2.53 3.54 -1.66
C GLY A 87 3.99 4.03 -1.70
N GLY A 88 4.50 4.31 -2.90
CA GLY A 88 5.85 4.83 -3.11
C GLY A 88 6.82 3.83 -3.71
N ALA A 89 6.33 2.89 -4.51
CA ALA A 89 7.13 1.92 -5.28
C ALA A 89 8.15 1.14 -4.42
N TYR A 90 7.82 0.85 -3.16
CA TYR A 90 8.64 0.16 -2.15
C TYR A 90 9.91 0.92 -1.71
N VAL A 91 10.27 2.03 -2.35
CA VAL A 91 11.53 2.78 -2.13
C VAL A 91 11.29 4.18 -1.58
N GLY A 92 10.05 4.64 -1.56
CA GLY A 92 9.62 5.98 -1.11
C GLY A 92 8.30 5.92 -0.38
N GLY A 93 7.66 7.10 -0.23
CA GLY A 93 6.43 7.29 0.52
C GLY A 93 6.65 7.48 2.02
N ASP A 94 5.60 7.92 2.67
CA ASP A 94 5.53 8.11 4.11
C ASP A 94 4.07 7.95 4.59
N LYS A 95 3.87 7.52 5.85
CA LYS A 95 2.57 7.45 6.51
C LYS A 95 1.78 8.77 6.47
N GLU A 96 2.50 9.89 6.35
CA GLU A 96 1.91 11.22 6.26
C GLU A 96 1.22 11.48 4.91
N ASP A 97 1.63 10.79 3.83
CA ASP A 97 1.07 10.98 2.48
C ASP A 97 -0.43 10.64 2.42
N VAL A 98 -0.93 9.77 3.32
CA VAL A 98 -2.34 9.37 3.41
C VAL A 98 -3.13 10.07 4.51
N THR A 99 -2.50 10.96 5.29
CA THR A 99 -3.12 11.58 6.49
C THR A 99 -4.42 12.32 6.17
N ALA A 100 -4.48 13.08 5.08
CA ALA A 100 -5.69 13.80 4.69
C ALA A 100 -6.85 12.83 4.40
N TYR A 101 -6.60 11.76 3.65
CA TYR A 101 -7.59 10.73 3.35
C TYR A 101 -8.01 9.95 4.61
N ALA A 102 -7.05 9.62 5.48
CA ALA A 102 -7.31 8.98 6.76
C ALA A 102 -8.25 9.79 7.64
N LYS A 103 -8.14 11.13 7.64
CA LYS A 103 -9.07 12.02 8.36
C LYS A 103 -10.49 11.95 7.83
N HIS A 104 -10.68 11.80 6.52
CA HIS A 104 -12.01 11.57 5.95
C HIS A 104 -12.59 10.24 6.43
N LEU A 105 -11.82 9.15 6.37
CA LEU A 105 -12.26 7.84 6.86
C LEU A 105 -12.55 7.86 8.37
N ALA A 106 -11.72 8.55 9.14
CA ALA A 106 -11.96 8.72 10.58
C ALA A 106 -13.25 9.50 10.87
N SER A 107 -13.61 10.48 10.01
CA SER A 107 -14.88 11.21 10.15
C SER A 107 -16.12 10.34 9.93
N PHE A 108 -15.97 9.17 9.31
CA PHE A 108 -17.02 8.17 9.13
C PHE A 108 -17.15 7.20 10.33
N GLY A 109 -16.31 7.35 11.35
CA GLY A 109 -16.37 6.54 12.57
C GLY A 109 -15.33 5.43 12.67
N TYR A 110 -14.33 5.41 11.80
CA TYR A 110 -13.23 4.43 11.82
C TYR A 110 -12.02 4.99 12.58
N MET A 111 -11.26 4.10 13.22
CA MET A 111 -9.88 4.41 13.54
C MET A 111 -9.02 4.09 12.34
N VAL A 112 -8.12 4.98 11.95
CA VAL A 112 -7.19 4.76 10.84
C VAL A 112 -5.77 4.82 11.37
N ILE A 113 -5.01 3.77 11.12
CA ILE A 113 -3.60 3.66 11.50
C ILE A 113 -2.79 3.60 10.20
N SER A 114 -2.05 4.65 9.91
CA SER A 114 -1.12 4.68 8.79
C SER A 114 0.30 4.35 9.25
N MET A 115 0.95 3.39 8.60
CA MET A 115 2.26 2.91 9.02
C MET A 115 3.36 3.27 8.03
N ASN A 116 4.55 3.55 8.56
CA ASN A 116 5.80 3.48 7.83
C ASN A 116 6.36 2.07 7.92
N TYR A 117 6.84 1.55 6.82
CA TYR A 117 7.60 0.30 6.73
C TYR A 117 9.00 0.56 6.20
N SER A 118 9.92 -0.38 6.41
CA SER A 118 11.31 -0.28 5.97
C SER A 118 11.41 -0.34 4.46
N LEU A 119 11.99 0.70 3.85
CA LEU A 119 12.06 0.89 2.41
C LEU A 119 13.24 0.14 1.77
N ALA A 120 13.00 -0.37 0.57
CA ALA A 120 14.03 -0.93 -0.28
C ALA A 120 15.05 0.17 -0.71
N PRO A 121 16.31 -0.20 -0.99
CA PRO A 121 16.91 -1.55 -0.95
C PRO A 121 17.46 -1.96 0.42
N LYS A 122 17.21 -1.19 1.48
CA LYS A 122 17.69 -1.55 2.84
C LYS A 122 16.91 -2.73 3.41
N ALA A 123 15.61 -2.73 3.20
CA ALA A 123 14.73 -3.84 3.47
C ALA A 123 14.17 -4.39 2.16
N GLN A 124 14.03 -5.69 2.06
CA GLN A 124 13.58 -6.39 0.88
C GLN A 124 12.38 -7.26 1.21
N TYR A 125 11.60 -7.63 0.20
CA TYR A 125 10.54 -8.62 0.32
C TYR A 125 11.05 -9.91 1.00
N PRO A 126 10.38 -10.45 2.00
CA PRO A 126 9.04 -10.08 2.50
C PRO A 126 9.04 -9.14 3.74
N THR A 127 10.10 -8.42 4.06
CA THR A 127 10.21 -7.59 5.27
C THR A 127 8.98 -6.69 5.52
N PRO A 128 8.43 -5.94 4.55
CA PRO A 128 7.26 -5.08 4.81
C PRO A 128 6.02 -5.85 5.28
N LEU A 129 5.87 -7.12 4.86
CA LEU A 129 4.76 -7.97 5.32
C LEU A 129 4.89 -8.29 6.80
N PHE A 130 6.10 -8.64 7.23
CA PHE A 130 6.38 -8.96 8.63
C PHE A 130 6.33 -7.71 9.51
N GLU A 131 6.72 -6.56 9.00
CA GLU A 131 6.56 -5.29 9.72
C GLU A 131 5.09 -4.89 9.89
N LEU A 132 4.20 -5.23 8.94
CA LEU A 132 2.75 -5.09 9.14
C LEU A 132 2.24 -6.04 10.25
N ASP A 133 2.75 -7.26 10.31
CA ASP A 133 2.42 -8.21 11.39
C ASP A 133 2.97 -7.75 12.74
N ASP A 134 4.18 -7.19 12.78
CA ASP A 134 4.76 -6.59 13.99
C ASP A 134 3.91 -5.42 14.50
N LEU A 135 3.42 -4.54 13.60
CA LEU A 135 2.50 -3.47 13.96
C LEU A 135 1.20 -4.02 14.58
N LEU A 136 0.58 -5.00 13.93
CA LEU A 136 -0.66 -5.61 14.42
C LEU A 136 -0.46 -6.28 15.77
N THR A 137 0.70 -6.89 15.99
CA THR A 137 1.11 -7.46 17.28
C THR A 137 1.24 -6.36 18.33
N GLU A 138 1.95 -5.27 18.02
CA GLU A 138 2.13 -4.13 18.92
C GLU A 138 0.78 -3.53 19.34
N LEU A 139 -0.10 -3.32 18.36
CA LEU A 139 -1.44 -2.77 18.61
C LEU A 139 -2.25 -3.69 19.54
N LYS A 140 -2.18 -4.99 19.33
CA LYS A 140 -2.95 -6.00 20.08
C LYS A 140 -2.43 -6.19 21.50
N GLU A 141 -1.11 -6.19 21.68
CA GLU A 141 -0.47 -6.55 22.94
C GLU A 141 -0.17 -5.35 23.85
N ASN A 142 0.12 -4.18 23.26
CA ASN A 142 0.67 -3.04 24.00
C ASN A 142 -0.17 -1.76 23.92
N ARG A 143 -1.17 -1.67 23.03
CA ARG A 143 -1.96 -0.45 22.84
C ARG A 143 -3.42 -0.59 23.30
N HIS A 144 -3.59 -1.06 24.53
CA HIS A 144 -4.92 -1.15 25.19
C HIS A 144 -5.56 0.21 25.48
N ASP A 145 -4.82 1.31 25.32
CA ASP A 145 -5.28 2.69 25.35
C ASP A 145 -6.07 3.10 24.09
N LEU A 146 -5.89 2.37 22.98
CA LEU A 146 -6.64 2.59 21.75
C LEU A 146 -7.89 1.68 21.71
N PRO A 147 -9.08 2.24 21.42
CA PRO A 147 -10.32 1.45 21.40
C PRO A 147 -10.47 0.65 20.11
N ILE A 148 -9.51 -0.22 19.77
CA ILE A 148 -9.51 -1.05 18.57
C ILE A 148 -10.38 -2.29 18.77
N ASP A 149 -11.31 -2.53 17.85
CA ASP A 149 -11.96 -3.82 17.70
C ASP A 149 -11.15 -4.73 16.77
N PHE A 150 -10.36 -5.62 17.37
CA PHE A 150 -9.57 -6.58 16.60
C PHE A 150 -10.39 -7.63 15.83
N ASN A 151 -11.70 -7.68 16.03
CA ASN A 151 -12.59 -8.49 15.19
C ASN A 151 -13.16 -7.70 14.01
N GLN A 152 -12.79 -6.44 13.87
CA GLN A 152 -13.23 -5.50 12.83
C GLN A 152 -12.05 -4.79 12.17
N LEU A 153 -11.00 -5.54 11.83
CA LEU A 153 -9.84 -5.02 11.11
C LEU A 153 -10.13 -4.87 9.62
N ILE A 154 -9.67 -3.79 9.05
CA ILE A 154 -9.70 -3.51 7.62
C ILE A 154 -8.26 -3.22 7.21
N LEU A 155 -7.75 -3.93 6.22
CA LEU A 155 -6.41 -3.66 5.69
C LEU A 155 -6.55 -2.83 4.42
N ALA A 156 -5.79 -1.75 4.36
CA ALA A 156 -5.83 -0.81 3.25
C ALA A 156 -4.42 -0.54 2.72
N GLY A 157 -4.31 -0.26 1.43
CA GLY A 157 -3.07 0.19 0.85
C GLY A 157 -3.25 0.79 -0.53
N ASP A 158 -2.32 1.66 -0.91
CA ASP A 158 -2.25 2.27 -2.22
C ASP A 158 -0.97 1.86 -2.94
N SER A 159 -1.04 1.68 -4.26
CA SER A 159 0.11 1.36 -5.10
C SER A 159 0.93 0.16 -4.56
N ALA A 160 2.20 0.35 -4.22
CA ALA A 160 3.04 -0.66 -3.58
C ALA A 160 2.44 -1.19 -2.26
N GLY A 161 1.76 -0.32 -1.49
CA GLY A 161 1.07 -0.69 -0.26
C GLY A 161 -0.11 -1.65 -0.50
N ALA A 162 -0.85 -1.47 -1.59
CA ALA A 162 -1.92 -2.39 -1.97
C ALA A 162 -1.39 -3.80 -2.29
N GLN A 163 -0.23 -3.90 -2.93
CA GLN A 163 0.43 -5.19 -3.15
C GLN A 163 0.92 -5.81 -1.82
N ILE A 164 1.52 -5.02 -0.92
CA ILE A 164 1.96 -5.49 0.40
C ILE A 164 0.76 -6.03 1.20
N VAL A 165 -0.37 -5.32 1.23
CA VAL A 165 -1.60 -5.74 1.91
C VAL A 165 -2.17 -7.03 1.30
N SER A 166 -2.16 -7.14 -0.03
CA SER A 166 -2.63 -8.35 -0.72
C SER A 166 -1.76 -9.57 -0.37
N GLU A 167 -0.44 -9.40 -0.35
CA GLU A 167 0.50 -10.46 0.06
C GLU A 167 0.36 -10.79 1.55
N TYR A 168 0.11 -9.79 2.40
CA TYR A 168 -0.14 -10.03 3.81
C TYR A 168 -1.43 -10.87 4.01
N MET A 169 -2.49 -10.60 3.24
CA MET A 169 -3.69 -11.45 3.28
C MET A 169 -3.38 -12.88 2.86
N ARG A 170 -2.54 -13.08 1.84
CA ARG A 170 -2.06 -14.43 1.45
C ARG A 170 -1.27 -15.10 2.58
N TYR A 171 -0.44 -14.34 3.30
CA TYR A 171 0.27 -14.84 4.48
C TYR A 171 -0.72 -15.31 5.56
N VAL A 172 -1.77 -14.55 5.81
CA VAL A 172 -2.79 -14.86 6.85
C VAL A 172 -3.61 -16.12 6.50
N ILE A 173 -3.86 -16.39 5.21
CA ILE A 173 -4.64 -17.57 4.78
C ILE A 173 -3.79 -18.80 4.48
N SER A 174 -2.47 -18.67 4.47
CA SER A 174 -1.55 -19.76 4.13
C SER A 174 -1.13 -20.53 5.37
N ASP A 175 -1.10 -21.86 5.28
CA ASP A 175 -0.63 -22.71 6.37
C ASP A 175 0.90 -22.65 6.59
N ASN A 176 1.66 -22.17 5.61
CA ASN A 176 3.13 -22.13 5.68
C ASN A 176 3.72 -21.05 4.78
N PHE A 177 3.63 -19.81 5.19
CA PHE A 177 4.23 -18.68 4.48
C PHE A 177 5.56 -18.29 5.14
N PHE A 178 6.68 -18.59 4.49
CA PHE A 178 8.05 -18.39 5.04
C PHE A 178 8.29 -19.00 6.44
N GLY A 179 7.56 -20.04 6.81
CA GLY A 179 7.72 -20.69 8.11
C GLY A 179 7.30 -19.85 9.32
N GLN A 180 6.51 -18.80 9.13
CA GLN A 180 6.02 -17.94 10.19
C GLN A 180 4.49 -18.05 10.33
N THR A 181 3.99 -17.72 11.51
CA THR A 181 2.55 -17.70 11.81
C THR A 181 2.10 -16.26 12.01
N PRO A 182 1.03 -15.79 11.34
CA PRO A 182 0.52 -14.44 11.50
C PRO A 182 -0.05 -14.18 12.90
N SER A 183 0.07 -12.95 13.37
CA SER A 183 -0.43 -12.50 14.70
C SER A 183 -1.95 -12.39 14.75
N ILE A 184 -2.60 -12.29 13.60
CA ILE A 184 -4.06 -12.22 13.44
C ILE A 184 -4.58 -13.35 12.56
N THR A 185 -5.86 -13.61 12.64
CA THR A 185 -6.56 -14.63 11.85
C THR A 185 -7.38 -13.98 10.73
N LYS A 186 -7.70 -14.74 9.67
CA LYS A 186 -8.53 -14.25 8.57
C LYS A 186 -9.90 -13.74 9.02
N GLN A 187 -10.48 -14.32 10.09
CA GLN A 187 -11.79 -13.90 10.62
C GLN A 187 -11.77 -12.51 11.22
N GLN A 188 -10.62 -12.02 11.65
CA GLN A 188 -10.41 -10.68 12.19
C GLN A 188 -10.37 -9.60 11.09
N ILE A 189 -10.04 -9.98 9.85
CA ILE A 189 -9.98 -9.08 8.69
C ILE A 189 -11.35 -9.06 8.02
N LYS A 190 -12.05 -7.93 8.06
CA LYS A 190 -13.41 -7.78 7.52
C LYS A 190 -13.43 -7.34 6.06
N SER A 191 -12.44 -6.59 5.63
CA SER A 191 -12.31 -6.19 4.22
C SER A 191 -10.89 -5.77 3.85
N LEU A 192 -10.62 -5.75 2.54
CA LEU A 192 -9.41 -5.16 1.95
C LEU A 192 -9.80 -3.94 1.12
N LEU A 193 -9.05 -2.86 1.27
CA LEU A 193 -9.16 -1.64 0.47
C LEU A 193 -7.91 -1.52 -0.38
N LEU A 194 -8.03 -1.77 -1.67
CA LEU A 194 -6.92 -1.94 -2.60
C LEU A 194 -6.97 -0.84 -3.67
N PHE A 195 -6.09 0.15 -3.54
CA PHE A 195 -6.03 1.32 -4.40
C PHE A 195 -4.83 1.26 -5.33
N CYS A 196 -5.06 1.29 -6.64
CA CYS A 196 -4.01 1.45 -7.66
C CYS A 196 -2.84 0.46 -7.55
N GLY A 197 -3.09 -0.78 -7.15
CA GLY A 197 -2.06 -1.77 -6.86
C GLY A 197 -1.54 -2.51 -8.09
N PRO A 198 -0.24 -2.85 -8.13
CA PRO A 198 0.31 -3.76 -9.12
C PRO A 198 -0.02 -5.21 -8.72
N TYR A 199 -1.12 -5.76 -9.23
CA TYR A 199 -1.60 -7.11 -8.91
C TYR A 199 -1.05 -8.21 -9.82
N ASP A 200 -0.33 -7.84 -10.87
CA ASP A 200 0.34 -8.74 -11.82
C ASP A 200 1.75 -8.22 -12.11
N ILE A 201 2.69 -8.61 -11.28
CA ILE A 201 4.07 -8.09 -11.34
C ILE A 201 4.82 -8.66 -12.55
N GLU A 202 4.59 -9.92 -12.93
CA GLU A 202 5.31 -10.61 -13.99
C GLU A 202 5.20 -9.87 -15.35
N PRO A 203 4.01 -9.55 -15.89
CA PRO A 203 3.91 -8.80 -17.14
C PRO A 203 4.52 -7.40 -17.05
N PHE A 204 4.39 -6.72 -15.92
CA PHE A 204 4.99 -5.40 -15.71
C PHE A 204 6.50 -5.43 -15.89
N VAL A 205 7.17 -6.51 -15.45
CA VAL A 205 8.60 -6.71 -15.62
C VAL A 205 8.96 -7.21 -17.02
N THR A 206 8.26 -8.23 -17.52
CA THR A 206 8.66 -8.96 -18.72
C THR A 206 8.32 -8.22 -20.02
N THR A 207 7.21 -7.46 -20.06
CA THR A 207 6.78 -6.72 -21.25
C THR A 207 7.36 -5.31 -21.36
N SER A 208 8.01 -4.81 -20.29
CA SER A 208 8.69 -3.50 -20.31
C SER A 208 9.79 -3.44 -21.37
N THR A 209 10.00 -2.29 -21.98
CA THR A 209 11.03 -2.09 -23.02
C THR A 209 11.89 -0.84 -22.78
N GLY A 210 13.06 -0.78 -23.42
CA GLY A 210 13.93 0.40 -23.41
C GLY A 210 14.39 0.83 -22.02
N VAL A 211 14.44 2.14 -21.81
CA VAL A 211 14.87 2.75 -20.52
C VAL A 211 13.91 2.39 -19.39
N PHE A 212 12.61 2.28 -19.70
CA PHE A 212 11.60 1.91 -18.71
C PHE A 212 11.83 0.48 -18.18
N ARG A 213 12.18 -0.47 -19.05
CA ARG A 213 12.59 -1.83 -18.63
C ARG A 213 13.77 -1.79 -17.66
N TRP A 214 14.80 -1.01 -17.97
CA TRP A 214 15.96 -0.87 -17.07
C TRP A 214 15.54 -0.32 -15.69
N LEU A 215 14.66 0.70 -15.67
CA LEU A 215 14.12 1.29 -14.44
C LEU A 215 13.35 0.26 -13.61
N VAL A 216 12.42 -0.47 -14.24
CA VAL A 216 11.62 -1.52 -13.58
C VAL A 216 12.53 -2.60 -13.01
N HIS A 217 13.50 -3.09 -13.78
CA HIS A 217 14.45 -4.10 -13.27
C HIS A 217 15.29 -3.59 -12.07
N ARG A 218 15.68 -2.29 -12.05
CA ARG A 218 16.38 -1.72 -10.90
C ARG A 218 15.48 -1.62 -9.67
N LEU A 219 14.22 -1.26 -9.87
CA LEU A 219 13.22 -1.22 -8.81
C LEU A 219 12.96 -2.62 -8.23
N MET A 220 12.77 -3.61 -9.11
CA MET A 220 12.58 -5.00 -8.67
C MET A 220 13.82 -5.55 -7.97
N ALA A 221 15.02 -5.22 -8.45
CA ALA A 221 16.27 -5.58 -7.76
C ALA A 221 16.42 -4.89 -6.40
N ALA A 222 15.86 -3.69 -6.23
CA ALA A 222 15.80 -3.04 -4.93
C ALA A 222 14.90 -3.81 -3.96
N TYR A 223 13.68 -4.15 -4.40
CA TYR A 223 12.64 -4.74 -3.56
C TYR A 223 12.83 -6.24 -3.32
N PHE A 224 13.08 -7.04 -4.35
CA PHE A 224 13.27 -8.49 -4.21
C PHE A 224 14.71 -8.91 -3.94
N GLY A 225 15.67 -8.01 -4.12
CA GLY A 225 17.09 -8.29 -4.10
C GLY A 225 17.63 -8.77 -5.46
N PRO A 226 18.92 -8.53 -5.78
CA PRO A 226 19.49 -8.81 -7.09
C PRO A 226 19.38 -10.27 -7.53
N ALA A 227 19.54 -11.21 -6.61
CA ALA A 227 19.48 -12.65 -6.92
C ALA A 227 18.06 -13.11 -7.24
N ARG A 228 17.04 -12.59 -6.54
CA ARG A 228 15.63 -12.94 -6.76
C ARG A 228 15.06 -12.22 -7.98
N SER A 229 15.46 -10.99 -8.23
CA SER A 229 14.92 -10.17 -9.33
C SER A 229 15.30 -10.65 -10.74
N VAL A 230 16.13 -11.66 -10.87
CA VAL A 230 16.42 -12.36 -12.14
C VAL A 230 15.67 -13.68 -12.28
N ASN A 231 14.91 -14.08 -11.26
CA ASN A 231 14.12 -15.31 -11.25
C ASN A 231 12.65 -14.97 -11.52
N GLU A 232 12.15 -15.34 -12.68
CA GLU A 232 10.75 -15.07 -13.10
C GLU A 232 9.72 -15.73 -12.16
N THR A 233 10.05 -16.85 -11.51
CA THR A 233 9.14 -17.50 -10.57
C THR A 233 8.78 -16.61 -9.38
N VAL A 234 9.69 -15.73 -8.93
CA VAL A 234 9.40 -14.77 -7.86
C VAL A 234 8.29 -13.81 -8.26
N TYR A 235 8.26 -13.39 -9.52
CA TYR A 235 7.22 -12.47 -10.01
C TYR A 235 5.87 -13.15 -10.13
N GLN A 236 5.86 -14.43 -10.52
CA GLN A 236 4.65 -15.25 -10.54
C GLN A 236 4.12 -15.47 -9.13
N ASP A 237 5.00 -15.80 -8.18
CA ASP A 237 4.64 -16.03 -6.78
C ASP A 237 3.99 -14.81 -6.12
N VAL A 238 4.42 -13.58 -6.48
CA VAL A 238 3.87 -12.33 -5.92
C VAL A 238 2.81 -11.67 -6.80
N SER A 239 2.45 -12.28 -7.94
CA SER A 239 1.38 -11.82 -8.83
C SER A 239 0.03 -12.34 -8.31
N LEU A 240 -0.74 -11.50 -7.64
CA LEU A 240 -2.01 -11.87 -7.01
C LEU A 240 -2.98 -12.51 -8.00
N LEU A 241 -2.96 -12.08 -9.26
CA LEU A 241 -3.81 -12.63 -10.31
C LEU A 241 -3.50 -14.10 -10.65
N GLN A 242 -2.37 -14.63 -10.22
CA GLN A 242 -1.96 -16.03 -10.40
C GLN A 242 -2.17 -16.86 -9.14
N GLN A 243 -2.63 -16.26 -8.04
CA GLN A 243 -2.79 -16.91 -6.75
C GLN A 243 -4.27 -17.26 -6.46
N ASP A 244 -4.47 -18.12 -5.48
CA ASP A 244 -5.80 -18.38 -4.94
C ASP A 244 -6.24 -17.20 -4.04
N VAL A 245 -7.39 -16.62 -4.38
CA VAL A 245 -8.01 -15.51 -3.64
C VAL A 245 -9.39 -15.89 -3.09
N SER A 246 -9.74 -17.18 -3.13
CA SER A 246 -11.09 -17.66 -2.74
C SER A 246 -11.42 -17.44 -1.26
N GLU A 247 -10.40 -17.29 -0.43
CA GLU A 247 -10.56 -17.03 1.00
C GLU A 247 -10.35 -15.54 1.39
N PHE A 248 -10.28 -14.64 0.40
CA PHE A 248 -10.19 -13.20 0.67
C PHE A 248 -11.49 -12.69 1.27
N PRO A 249 -11.43 -11.72 2.18
CA PRO A 249 -12.62 -11.02 2.65
C PRO A 249 -13.18 -10.10 1.54
N PRO A 250 -14.34 -9.47 1.75
CA PRO A 250 -14.85 -8.43 0.85
C PRO A 250 -13.79 -7.41 0.46
N CYS A 251 -13.71 -7.06 -0.83
CA CYS A 251 -12.67 -6.18 -1.37
C CYS A 251 -13.28 -4.92 -2.00
N PHE A 252 -12.69 -3.75 -1.72
CA PHE A 252 -12.92 -2.52 -2.47
C PHE A 252 -11.70 -2.25 -3.35
N ILE A 253 -11.91 -2.06 -4.66
CA ILE A 253 -10.82 -1.90 -5.63
C ILE A 253 -11.10 -0.70 -6.53
N THR A 254 -10.13 0.18 -6.67
CA THR A 254 -10.18 1.29 -7.63
C THR A 254 -8.80 1.57 -8.22
N ASP A 255 -8.79 2.19 -9.39
CA ASP A 255 -7.56 2.60 -10.07
C ASP A 255 -7.78 3.80 -10.98
N GLY A 256 -6.72 4.57 -11.21
CA GLY A 256 -6.69 5.59 -12.24
C GLY A 256 -6.65 4.97 -13.64
N ASN A 257 -7.21 5.68 -14.62
CA ASN A 257 -7.27 5.21 -16.00
C ASN A 257 -6.16 5.77 -16.90
N ASP A 258 -5.20 6.52 -16.32
CA ASP A 258 -4.05 7.07 -17.03
C ASP A 258 -2.75 6.75 -16.30
N GLN A 259 -1.85 6.05 -17.00
CA GLN A 259 -0.54 5.63 -16.49
C GLN A 259 -0.61 4.91 -15.14
N SER A 260 -1.58 4.02 -14.98
CA SER A 260 -1.84 3.25 -13.76
C SER A 260 -2.06 1.76 -14.08
N PHE A 261 -2.52 0.97 -13.11
CA PHE A 261 -2.70 -0.48 -13.22
C PHE A 261 -4.17 -0.88 -13.43
N GLU A 262 -5.02 0.01 -14.00
CA GLU A 262 -6.47 -0.17 -14.13
C GLU A 262 -6.86 -1.54 -14.69
N GLU A 263 -6.18 -2.01 -15.75
CA GLU A 263 -6.49 -3.30 -16.36
C GLU A 263 -6.20 -4.48 -15.41
N GLN A 264 -5.16 -4.38 -14.60
CA GLN A 264 -4.88 -5.40 -13.57
C GLN A 264 -5.93 -5.36 -12.46
N ALA A 265 -6.36 -4.18 -12.04
CA ALA A 265 -7.41 -3.98 -11.05
C ALA A 265 -8.74 -4.56 -11.52
N LYS A 266 -9.16 -4.32 -12.76
CA LYS A 266 -10.37 -4.92 -13.38
C LYS A 266 -10.29 -6.44 -13.48
N ARG A 267 -9.12 -6.99 -13.83
CA ARG A 267 -8.89 -8.44 -13.86
C ARG A 267 -9.00 -9.03 -12.45
N LEU A 268 -8.52 -8.34 -11.43
CA LEU A 268 -8.65 -8.79 -10.03
C LEU A 268 -10.11 -8.79 -9.60
N VAL A 269 -10.89 -7.75 -9.93
CA VAL A 269 -12.36 -7.74 -9.69
C VAL A 269 -13.02 -8.94 -10.32
N THR A 270 -12.79 -9.19 -11.61
CA THR A 270 -13.35 -10.35 -12.32
C THR A 270 -12.96 -11.68 -11.66
N ARG A 271 -11.71 -11.82 -11.20
CA ARG A 271 -11.26 -13.05 -10.54
C ARG A 271 -11.92 -13.26 -9.17
N LEU A 272 -12.09 -12.21 -8.37
CA LEU A 272 -12.80 -12.27 -7.09
C LEU A 272 -14.27 -12.66 -7.30
N GLU A 273 -14.94 -12.08 -8.29
CA GLU A 273 -16.32 -12.45 -8.68
C GLU A 273 -16.42 -13.93 -9.06
N GLN A 274 -15.48 -14.45 -9.86
CA GLN A 274 -15.45 -15.86 -10.27
C GLN A 274 -15.36 -16.83 -9.09
N VAL A 275 -14.65 -16.46 -8.04
CA VAL A 275 -14.53 -17.27 -6.80
C VAL A 275 -15.55 -16.87 -5.74
N LYS A 276 -16.51 -16.00 -6.07
CA LYS A 276 -17.62 -15.55 -5.20
C LYS A 276 -17.18 -14.78 -3.96
N VAL A 277 -16.05 -14.10 -4.01
CA VAL A 277 -15.63 -13.13 -3.01
C VAL A 277 -16.38 -11.81 -3.30
N PRO A 278 -17.08 -11.21 -2.31
CA PRO A 278 -17.74 -9.92 -2.51
C PRO A 278 -16.71 -8.85 -2.91
N VAL A 279 -16.99 -8.12 -3.98
CA VAL A 279 -16.08 -7.07 -4.46
C VAL A 279 -16.85 -5.89 -5.00
N THR A 280 -16.38 -4.68 -4.67
CA THR A 280 -16.83 -3.42 -5.26
C THR A 280 -15.68 -2.83 -6.04
N GLY A 281 -15.82 -2.76 -7.37
CA GLY A 281 -14.83 -2.15 -8.27
C GLY A 281 -15.35 -0.78 -8.73
N VAL A 282 -14.56 0.29 -8.51
CA VAL A 282 -14.92 1.66 -8.94
C VAL A 282 -13.93 2.13 -9.99
N PHE A 283 -14.40 2.27 -11.24
CA PHE A 283 -13.58 2.68 -12.37
C PHE A 283 -14.33 3.69 -13.24
N TYR A 284 -13.60 4.67 -13.75
CA TYR A 284 -14.16 5.75 -14.57
C TYR A 284 -13.68 5.64 -16.02
N PRO A 285 -14.60 5.71 -17.01
CA PRO A 285 -14.18 5.73 -18.42
C PRO A 285 -13.30 6.96 -18.73
N ARG A 286 -12.24 6.80 -19.53
CA ARG A 286 -11.40 7.94 -19.98
C ARG A 286 -12.20 9.03 -20.72
N THR A 287 -13.36 8.68 -21.27
CA THR A 287 -14.28 9.64 -21.91
C THR A 287 -14.97 10.57 -20.91
N THR A 288 -15.03 10.16 -19.64
CA THR A 288 -15.61 10.96 -18.54
C THR A 288 -14.53 11.84 -17.90
N ALA A 289 -13.42 11.23 -17.50
CA ALA A 289 -12.31 11.93 -16.89
C ALA A 289 -10.98 11.19 -17.14
N ILE A 290 -9.89 11.94 -17.26
CA ILE A 290 -8.54 11.40 -17.23
C ILE A 290 -8.05 11.44 -15.79
N LEU A 291 -7.89 10.27 -15.19
CA LEU A 291 -7.54 10.09 -13.78
C LEU A 291 -6.17 9.44 -13.66
N PRO A 292 -5.19 10.14 -13.10
CA PRO A 292 -3.85 9.60 -12.92
C PRO A 292 -3.82 8.50 -11.84
N HIS A 293 -2.68 7.85 -11.69
CA HIS A 293 -2.38 6.96 -10.59
C HIS A 293 -2.66 7.64 -9.24
N GLU A 294 -3.29 6.94 -8.31
CA GLU A 294 -3.67 7.44 -6.97
C GLU A 294 -4.64 8.64 -6.99
N TYR A 295 -5.49 8.76 -8.02
CA TYR A 295 -6.47 9.82 -8.15
C TYR A 295 -7.43 9.97 -6.96
N GLN A 296 -7.67 8.89 -6.21
CA GLN A 296 -8.56 8.87 -5.05
C GLN A 296 -8.14 9.86 -3.95
N PHE A 297 -6.86 10.23 -3.90
CA PHE A 297 -6.37 11.25 -2.97
C PHE A 297 -6.58 12.69 -3.46
N MET A 298 -6.97 12.89 -4.72
CA MET A 298 -7.22 14.20 -5.32
C MET A 298 -8.66 14.65 -5.03
N LEU A 299 -8.98 14.94 -3.77
CA LEU A 299 -10.34 15.23 -3.31
C LEU A 299 -10.91 16.58 -3.82
N ASP A 300 -10.14 17.38 -4.54
CA ASP A 300 -10.64 18.48 -5.37
C ASP A 300 -11.42 17.97 -6.59
N LYS A 301 -11.15 16.74 -7.07
CA LYS A 301 -11.85 16.12 -8.21
C LYS A 301 -13.18 15.47 -7.78
N PRO A 302 -14.25 15.61 -8.60
CA PRO A 302 -15.54 14.99 -8.29
C PRO A 302 -15.46 13.47 -8.25
N GLU A 303 -14.68 12.82 -9.13
CA GLU A 303 -14.52 11.38 -9.20
C GLU A 303 -13.87 10.81 -7.93
N ALA A 304 -12.86 11.51 -7.38
CA ALA A 304 -12.24 11.09 -6.13
C ALA A 304 -13.21 11.17 -4.94
N ARG A 305 -14.06 12.21 -4.90
CA ARG A 305 -15.10 12.33 -3.87
C ARG A 305 -16.18 11.25 -4.04
N GLN A 306 -16.62 10.99 -5.26
CA GLN A 306 -17.56 9.90 -5.53
C GLN A 306 -16.96 8.54 -5.11
N THR A 307 -15.69 8.29 -5.41
CA THR A 307 -14.99 7.07 -4.95
C THR A 307 -14.98 6.98 -3.43
N LEU A 308 -14.79 8.09 -2.72
CA LEU A 308 -14.83 8.14 -1.27
C LEU A 308 -16.24 7.85 -0.71
N GLU A 309 -17.31 8.29 -1.39
CA GLU A 309 -18.71 7.99 -1.05
C GLU A 309 -19.03 6.51 -1.27
N GLU A 310 -18.60 5.94 -2.41
CA GLU A 310 -18.73 4.50 -2.69
C GLU A 310 -17.97 3.65 -1.68
N LEU A 311 -16.77 4.09 -1.28
CA LEU A 311 -16.01 3.44 -0.23
C LEU A 311 -16.74 3.48 1.12
N GLN A 312 -17.35 4.61 1.47
CA GLN A 312 -18.14 4.72 2.70
C GLN A 312 -19.33 3.76 2.68
N ALA A 313 -20.04 3.66 1.57
CA ALA A 313 -21.13 2.71 1.40
C ALA A 313 -20.66 1.25 1.56
N PHE A 314 -19.54 0.89 0.89
CA PHE A 314 -18.93 -0.43 1.01
C PHE A 314 -18.55 -0.77 2.47
N LEU A 315 -17.92 0.16 3.17
CA LEU A 315 -17.51 -0.02 4.56
C LEU A 315 -18.74 -0.21 5.48
N ASN A 316 -19.82 0.55 5.28
CA ASN A 316 -21.05 0.41 6.05
C ASN A 316 -21.68 -0.99 5.86
N ASP A 317 -21.61 -1.54 4.65
CA ASP A 317 -22.19 -2.86 4.35
C ASP A 317 -21.39 -4.01 4.95
N HIS A 318 -20.08 -3.85 5.11
CA HIS A 318 -19.19 -4.95 5.49
C HIS A 318 -18.59 -4.85 6.91
N THR A 319 -18.67 -3.70 7.59
CA THR A 319 -17.98 -3.51 8.89
C THR A 319 -18.84 -2.94 10.03
N LEU A 320 -19.92 -2.22 9.77
CA LEU A 320 -20.71 -1.55 10.81
C LEU A 320 -22.02 -2.29 11.19
N ARG A 321 -22.07 -3.60 10.96
CA ARG A 321 -23.24 -4.43 11.38
C ARG A 321 -23.00 -5.09 12.70
#